data_85f121bee04c4042bceaebb360fdc677
#
_entry.id   85f121bee04c4042bceaebb360fdc677
#
_cell.length_a   1.000
_cell.length_b   1.000
_cell.length_c   1.000
_cell.angle_alpha   90.00
_cell.angle_beta   90.00
_cell.angle_gamma   90.00
#
_symmetry.space_group_name_H-M   'P 1'
#
loop_
_entity.id
_entity.type
_entity.pdbx_description
1 polymer ?
#
loop_
_entity_poly.entity_id
_entity_poly.type
_entity_poly.pdbx_seq_one_letter_code
_entity_poly.pdbx_strand_id
1 'polypeptide(L)'
;MFPGATADRAAASYVVVGAPLDATTTFQPGTRFGPDRVRRFAETFDDYDHHTDTQFSQLAVHDAGDVAAWDDTADYLDHLTAELRAAVIDDAVPVTVGGEHTVSWAGVRATAPSTVGIVDAHRDLRDDYDGNPLSHACVPRRMLDGLDGDHPTVDRVVILGARTGSPAEWERADAPDVTVVPPGEVADWEPSLSGSVYLSVDIDGADPAYAPGTGTMEPFGLTPREMHRVGRAVAPHCVGVDAVEVNDRDDGQAAALAGKLLRAF
;
A
#
# COMPACT_ATOMS: atom_id res chain seq x y z
N MET A 1 -1.51 13.77 12.84
CA MET A 1 -0.25 13.06 13.16
C MET A 1 -0.60 11.63 13.54
N PHE A 2 0.15 10.66 13.09
CA PHE A 2 -0.10 9.25 13.44
C PHE A 2 0.18 9.05 14.94
N PRO A 3 -0.77 8.50 15.71
CA PRO A 3 -0.63 8.39 17.16
C PRO A 3 0.56 7.53 17.58
N GLY A 4 1.40 8.07 18.47
CA GLY A 4 2.64 7.45 18.90
C GLY A 4 3.86 7.76 18.03
N ALA A 5 3.70 8.44 16.91
CA ALA A 5 4.79 8.95 16.09
C ALA A 5 5.37 10.24 16.74
N THR A 6 6.35 10.08 17.60
CA THR A 6 6.90 11.17 18.44
C THR A 6 8.36 11.47 18.17
N ALA A 7 9.01 10.73 17.27
CA ALA A 7 10.42 10.95 16.95
C ALA A 7 10.60 12.20 16.09
N ASP A 8 11.72 12.90 16.35
CA ASP A 8 12.21 13.90 15.41
C ASP A 8 12.66 13.25 14.11
N ARG A 9 12.50 13.95 12.97
CA ARG A 9 12.87 13.45 11.65
C ARG A 9 14.29 12.88 11.59
N ALA A 10 15.25 13.55 12.20
CA ALA A 10 16.66 13.16 12.18
C ALA A 10 16.98 11.89 13.00
N ALA A 11 16.04 11.42 13.82
CA ALA A 11 16.20 10.22 14.65
C ALA A 11 15.22 9.12 14.27
N ALA A 12 14.46 9.31 13.18
CA ALA A 12 13.41 8.41 12.79
C ALA A 12 13.97 7.14 12.14
N SER A 13 13.47 5.97 12.56
CA SER A 13 13.66 4.70 11.85
C SER A 13 12.55 4.47 10.81
N TYR A 14 11.39 5.10 11.02
CA TYR A 14 10.24 5.03 10.13
C TYR A 14 9.69 6.43 9.88
N VAL A 15 9.35 6.74 8.64
CA VAL A 15 8.77 8.03 8.26
C VAL A 15 7.41 7.81 7.62
N VAL A 16 6.37 8.24 8.32
CA VAL A 16 4.99 8.20 7.82
C VAL A 16 4.73 9.42 6.94
N VAL A 17 4.24 9.19 5.74
CA VAL A 17 3.86 10.23 4.77
C VAL A 17 2.45 9.97 4.30
N GLY A 18 1.57 10.96 4.44
CA GLY A 18 0.22 10.89 3.86
C GLY A 18 0.22 11.30 2.39
N ALA A 19 -0.51 10.57 1.57
CA ALA A 19 -0.61 10.79 0.12
C ALA A 19 -2.09 10.87 -0.33
N PRO A 20 -2.78 12.00 -0.07
CA PRO A 20 -4.23 12.16 -0.29
C PRO A 20 -4.59 12.36 -1.78
N LEU A 21 -4.32 11.36 -2.63
CA LEU A 21 -4.65 11.34 -4.06
C LEU A 21 -5.89 10.46 -4.31
N ASP A 22 -6.80 10.90 -5.19
CA ASP A 22 -7.88 10.10 -5.78
C ASP A 22 -8.29 10.61 -7.17
N ALA A 23 -7.29 11.10 -7.92
CA ALA A 23 -7.50 11.72 -9.23
C ALA A 23 -7.80 10.70 -10.33
N THR A 24 -7.40 9.43 -10.16
CA THR A 24 -7.56 8.38 -11.17
C THR A 24 -8.51 7.26 -10.75
N THR A 25 -9.20 7.43 -9.63
CA THR A 25 -10.22 6.49 -9.14
C THR A 25 -11.32 6.25 -10.17
N THR A 26 -11.57 4.98 -10.50
CA THR A 26 -12.46 4.61 -11.60
C THR A 26 -13.95 4.51 -11.21
N PHE A 27 -14.29 4.42 -9.92
CA PHE A 27 -15.67 4.24 -9.48
C PHE A 27 -16.09 5.20 -8.37
N GLN A 28 -15.68 4.98 -7.12
CA GLN A 28 -16.12 5.81 -5.99
C GLN A 28 -14.95 6.60 -5.40
N PRO A 29 -14.82 7.91 -5.68
CA PRO A 29 -13.79 8.73 -5.07
C PRO A 29 -14.01 8.90 -3.58
N GLY A 30 -12.96 9.31 -2.86
CA GLY A 30 -12.97 9.53 -1.41
C GLY A 30 -11.70 9.05 -0.72
N THR A 31 -10.83 8.34 -1.42
CA THR A 31 -9.56 7.84 -0.86
C THR A 31 -8.59 8.98 -0.51
N ARG A 32 -8.78 10.19 -1.06
CA ARG A 32 -8.07 11.40 -0.61
C ARG A 32 -8.23 11.69 0.89
N PHE A 33 -9.29 11.19 1.51
CA PHE A 33 -9.52 11.34 2.96
C PHE A 33 -8.88 10.20 3.78
N GLY A 34 -8.33 9.19 3.11
CA GLY A 34 -7.70 8.01 3.73
C GLY A 34 -6.63 8.37 4.76
N PRO A 35 -5.65 9.23 4.45
CA PRO A 35 -4.59 9.59 5.39
C PRO A 35 -5.10 10.17 6.70
N ASP A 36 -6.06 11.10 6.65
CA ASP A 36 -6.66 11.69 7.85
C ASP A 36 -7.49 10.66 8.63
N ARG A 37 -8.30 9.86 7.92
CA ARG A 37 -9.14 8.83 8.56
C ARG A 37 -8.31 7.77 9.28
N VAL A 38 -7.26 7.27 8.66
CA VAL A 38 -6.37 6.26 9.28
C VAL A 38 -5.74 6.82 10.55
N ARG A 39 -5.20 8.05 10.52
CA ARG A 39 -4.65 8.70 11.72
C ARG A 39 -5.69 8.88 12.81
N ARG A 40 -6.90 9.33 12.44
CA ARG A 40 -8.00 9.55 13.40
C ARG A 40 -8.44 8.25 14.07
N PHE A 41 -8.62 7.17 13.31
CA PHE A 41 -9.03 5.89 13.90
C PHE A 41 -7.91 5.22 14.69
N ALA A 42 -6.65 5.50 14.37
CA ALA A 42 -5.50 5.05 15.13
C ALA A 42 -5.38 5.69 16.54
N GLU A 43 -6.07 6.81 16.81
CA GLU A 43 -6.11 7.44 18.15
C GLU A 43 -6.64 6.51 19.25
N THR A 44 -7.41 5.48 18.88
CA THR A 44 -7.97 4.50 19.82
C THR A 44 -7.04 3.31 20.09
N PHE A 45 -5.88 3.23 19.45
CA PHE A 45 -4.98 2.09 19.57
C PHE A 45 -4.11 2.19 20.81
N ASP A 46 -4.04 1.08 21.56
CA ASP A 46 -3.05 0.96 22.62
C ASP A 46 -1.63 1.00 22.06
N ASP A 47 -0.71 1.58 22.81
CA ASP A 47 0.69 1.73 22.43
C ASP A 47 1.42 0.38 22.37
N TYR A 48 1.03 -0.58 23.20
CA TYR A 48 1.69 -1.87 23.33
C TYR A 48 1.21 -2.89 22.29
N ASP A 49 2.16 -3.53 21.61
CA ASP A 49 1.93 -4.72 20.78
C ASP A 49 2.44 -5.98 21.51
N HIS A 50 1.51 -6.86 21.87
CA HIS A 50 1.80 -8.11 22.57
C HIS A 50 2.45 -9.20 21.67
N HIS A 51 2.41 -9.06 20.35
CA HIS A 51 3.04 -10.00 19.43
C HIS A 51 4.57 -9.81 19.37
N THR A 52 5.01 -8.57 19.51
CA THR A 52 6.43 -8.20 19.45
C THR A 52 7.00 -7.84 20.82
N ASP A 53 6.17 -7.74 21.86
CA ASP A 53 6.51 -7.24 23.19
C ASP A 53 7.16 -5.85 23.14
N THR A 54 6.60 -4.98 22.29
CA THR A 54 7.13 -3.61 22.07
C THR A 54 6.06 -2.56 22.25
N GLN A 55 6.48 -1.34 22.54
CA GLN A 55 5.64 -0.15 22.49
C GLN A 55 5.88 0.58 21.16
N PHE A 56 4.82 0.92 20.44
CA PHE A 56 4.92 1.63 19.16
C PHE A 56 5.66 2.96 19.29
N SER A 57 5.43 3.69 20.39
CA SER A 57 6.14 4.96 20.68
C SER A 57 7.67 4.81 20.83
N GLN A 58 8.18 3.59 20.97
CA GLN A 58 9.63 3.30 21.05
C GLN A 58 10.26 2.97 19.70
N LEU A 59 9.46 2.83 18.62
CA LEU A 59 9.95 2.46 17.28
C LEU A 59 10.59 3.62 16.52
N ALA A 60 10.73 4.79 17.12
CA ALA A 60 11.29 6.00 16.48
C ALA A 60 10.55 6.36 15.17
N VAL A 61 9.24 6.47 15.24
CA VAL A 61 8.37 6.85 14.10
C VAL A 61 8.24 8.37 14.05
N HIS A 62 8.46 8.95 12.87
CA HIS A 62 8.16 10.34 12.53
C HIS A 62 7.00 10.43 11.57
N ASP A 63 6.00 11.27 11.84
CA ASP A 63 4.93 11.59 10.90
C ASP A 63 5.20 12.93 10.22
N ALA A 64 5.55 12.89 8.95
CA ALA A 64 5.88 14.06 8.14
C ALA A 64 4.63 14.85 7.66
N GLY A 65 3.42 14.36 7.97
CA GLY A 65 2.18 14.95 7.47
C GLY A 65 1.82 14.48 6.07
N ASP A 66 1.05 15.28 5.35
CA ASP A 66 0.55 14.95 4.02
C ASP A 66 1.29 15.73 2.93
N VAL A 67 1.63 15.03 1.85
CA VAL A 67 1.99 15.65 0.57
C VAL A 67 0.70 16.05 -0.13
N ALA A 68 0.42 17.35 -0.16
CA ALA A 68 -0.84 17.84 -0.76
C ALA A 68 -0.93 17.47 -2.24
N ALA A 69 -2.08 16.89 -2.63
CA ALA A 69 -2.35 16.55 -4.01
C ALA A 69 -2.56 17.81 -4.88
N TRP A 70 -2.22 17.73 -6.16
CA TRP A 70 -2.55 18.70 -7.18
C TRP A 70 -3.02 18.02 -8.47
N ASP A 71 -3.36 18.81 -9.49
CA ASP A 71 -4.15 18.34 -10.64
C ASP A 71 -3.41 17.35 -11.56
N ASP A 72 -2.07 17.43 -11.66
CA ASP A 72 -1.29 16.54 -12.49
C ASP A 72 -0.79 15.35 -11.69
N THR A 73 -1.24 14.15 -12.07
CA THR A 73 -0.91 12.90 -11.37
C THR A 73 0.57 12.56 -11.52
N ALA A 74 1.17 12.76 -12.69
CA ALA A 74 2.58 12.43 -12.92
C ALA A 74 3.49 13.32 -12.08
N ASP A 75 3.26 14.64 -12.11
CA ASP A 75 4.00 15.61 -11.31
C ASP A 75 3.84 15.33 -9.80
N TYR A 76 2.61 14.95 -9.38
CA TYR A 76 2.37 14.57 -7.99
C TYR A 76 3.17 13.33 -7.57
N LEU A 77 3.17 12.27 -8.39
CA LEU A 77 3.93 11.06 -8.12
C LEU A 77 5.44 11.31 -8.09
N ASP A 78 5.94 12.20 -8.93
CA ASP A 78 7.36 12.61 -8.91
C ASP A 78 7.73 13.30 -7.61
N HIS A 79 6.88 14.22 -7.15
CA HIS A 79 7.09 14.91 -5.88
C HIS A 79 6.99 13.94 -4.68
N LEU A 80 5.96 13.10 -4.65
CA LEU A 80 5.81 12.07 -3.61
C LEU A 80 7.01 11.11 -3.59
N THR A 81 7.51 10.70 -4.77
CA THR A 81 8.73 9.88 -4.88
C THR A 81 9.92 10.58 -4.24
N ALA A 82 10.09 11.89 -4.46
CA ALA A 82 11.19 12.65 -3.88
C ALA A 82 11.10 12.72 -2.35
N GLU A 83 9.89 12.94 -1.79
CA GLU A 83 9.66 12.97 -0.35
C GLU A 83 9.93 11.60 0.32
N LEU A 84 9.47 10.51 -0.30
CA LEU A 84 9.72 9.16 0.20
C LEU A 84 11.21 8.78 0.07
N ARG A 85 11.86 9.18 -1.02
CA ARG A 85 13.31 8.97 -1.21
C ARG A 85 14.14 9.72 -0.19
N ALA A 86 13.70 10.88 0.28
CA ALA A 86 14.36 11.59 1.36
C ALA A 86 14.37 10.78 2.66
N ALA A 87 13.33 9.99 2.96
CA ALA A 87 13.33 9.06 4.08
C ALA A 87 14.38 7.95 3.90
N VAL A 88 14.47 7.38 2.70
CA VAL A 88 15.47 6.33 2.38
C VAL A 88 16.89 6.88 2.50
N ILE A 89 17.15 8.11 2.05
CA ILE A 89 18.47 8.77 2.18
C ILE A 89 18.83 9.00 3.65
N ASP A 90 17.84 9.26 4.51
CA ASP A 90 18.00 9.41 5.96
C ASP A 90 18.12 8.05 6.70
N ASP A 91 18.23 6.93 5.98
CA ASP A 91 18.29 5.56 6.51
C ASP A 91 17.03 5.14 7.27
N ALA A 92 15.88 5.71 6.91
CA ALA A 92 14.57 5.39 7.47
C ALA A 92 13.69 4.65 6.45
N VAL A 93 12.79 3.80 6.95
CA VAL A 93 11.80 3.10 6.13
C VAL A 93 10.61 4.03 5.87
N PRO A 94 10.28 4.34 4.60
CA PRO A 94 9.09 5.11 4.27
C PRO A 94 7.83 4.25 4.48
N VAL A 95 6.81 4.87 5.12
CA VAL A 95 5.48 4.30 5.36
C VAL A 95 4.47 5.25 4.74
N THR A 96 3.82 4.86 3.65
CA THR A 96 2.83 5.72 3.00
C THR A 96 1.43 5.38 3.50
N VAL A 97 0.71 6.40 3.96
CA VAL A 97 -0.73 6.30 4.19
C VAL A 97 -1.41 6.91 2.96
N GLY A 98 -1.90 6.06 2.08
CA GLY A 98 -2.30 6.48 0.75
C GLY A 98 -3.71 7.01 0.65
N GLY A 99 -3.93 7.61 -0.50
CA GLY A 99 -5.16 7.75 -1.22
C GLY A 99 -5.41 6.51 -2.08
N GLU A 100 -5.57 6.71 -3.39
CA GLU A 100 -5.74 5.62 -4.36
C GLU A 100 -4.44 4.83 -4.56
N HIS A 101 -4.54 3.62 -5.11
CA HIS A 101 -3.42 2.67 -5.28
C HIS A 101 -2.25 3.25 -6.09
N THR A 102 -2.48 4.21 -6.99
CA THR A 102 -1.45 4.85 -7.82
C THR A 102 -0.25 5.39 -7.00
N VAL A 103 -0.47 5.82 -5.74
CA VAL A 103 0.61 6.35 -4.89
C VAL A 103 1.67 5.31 -4.53
N SER A 104 1.34 4.01 -4.57
CA SER A 104 2.28 2.91 -4.29
C SER A 104 3.44 2.87 -5.28
N TRP A 105 3.20 3.30 -6.55
CA TRP A 105 4.27 3.40 -7.53
C TRP A 105 5.34 4.42 -7.13
N ALA A 106 4.95 5.52 -6.50
CA ALA A 106 5.94 6.46 -5.95
C ALA A 106 6.80 5.83 -4.84
N GLY A 107 6.21 5.01 -3.98
CA GLY A 107 6.93 4.26 -2.95
C GLY A 107 7.94 3.26 -3.52
N VAL A 108 7.54 2.51 -4.55
CA VAL A 108 8.41 1.57 -5.28
C VAL A 108 9.56 2.31 -5.97
N ARG A 109 9.29 3.44 -6.64
CA ARG A 109 10.33 4.29 -7.27
C ARG A 109 11.31 4.87 -6.24
N ALA A 110 10.83 5.18 -5.04
CA ALA A 110 11.68 5.73 -3.98
C ALA A 110 12.62 4.70 -3.37
N THR A 111 12.15 3.47 -3.18
CA THR A 111 12.85 2.39 -2.46
C THR A 111 13.59 1.41 -3.37
N ALA A 112 13.22 1.34 -4.66
CA ALA A 112 13.78 0.43 -5.67
C ALA A 112 13.90 -1.03 -5.17
N PRO A 113 12.80 -1.67 -4.76
CA PRO A 113 12.82 -3.05 -4.27
C PRO A 113 13.03 -4.04 -5.42
N SER A 114 13.51 -5.24 -5.14
CA SER A 114 13.52 -6.33 -6.14
C SER A 114 12.16 -7.01 -6.29
N THR A 115 11.37 -7.04 -5.23
CA THR A 115 10.04 -7.68 -5.24
C THR A 115 9.00 -6.75 -4.63
N VAL A 116 7.80 -6.73 -5.19
CA VAL A 116 6.64 -6.09 -4.58
C VAL A 116 5.62 -7.14 -4.18
N GLY A 117 5.25 -7.17 -2.89
CA GLY A 117 4.08 -7.88 -2.40
C GLY A 117 2.89 -6.93 -2.39
N ILE A 118 1.75 -7.37 -2.91
CA ILE A 118 0.52 -6.58 -2.98
C ILE A 118 -0.61 -7.41 -2.39
N VAL A 119 -1.29 -6.87 -1.39
CA VAL A 119 -2.57 -7.41 -0.92
C VAL A 119 -3.68 -6.62 -1.59
N ASP A 120 -4.53 -7.26 -2.40
CA ASP A 120 -5.48 -6.59 -3.27
C ASP A 120 -6.59 -7.55 -3.73
N ALA A 121 -7.79 -7.02 -3.96
CA ALA A 121 -8.87 -7.74 -4.65
C ALA A 121 -8.66 -7.85 -6.16
N HIS A 122 -7.99 -6.84 -6.70
CA HIS A 122 -7.80 -6.64 -8.14
C HIS A 122 -6.40 -7.11 -8.57
N ARG A 123 -6.19 -7.22 -9.87
CA ARG A 123 -4.86 -7.46 -10.42
C ARG A 123 -4.11 -6.19 -10.73
N ASP A 124 -4.84 -5.14 -11.12
CA ASP A 124 -4.33 -3.82 -11.50
C ASP A 124 -3.20 -3.88 -12.54
N LEU A 125 -3.27 -4.92 -13.39
CA LEU A 125 -2.30 -5.21 -14.46
C LEU A 125 -2.71 -4.62 -15.81
N ARG A 126 -3.66 -3.67 -15.84
CA ARG A 126 -4.05 -2.98 -17.08
C ARG A 126 -2.89 -2.18 -17.63
N ASP A 127 -2.80 -2.09 -18.94
CA ASP A 127 -1.84 -1.19 -19.58
C ASP A 127 -2.29 0.27 -19.49
N ASP A 128 -3.58 0.48 -19.67
CA ASP A 128 -4.27 1.74 -19.38
C ASP A 128 -5.71 1.49 -18.92
N TYR A 129 -6.34 2.51 -18.34
CA TYR A 129 -7.76 2.56 -18.07
C TYR A 129 -8.34 3.83 -18.72
N ASP A 130 -9.19 3.65 -19.73
CA ASP A 130 -9.77 4.73 -20.54
C ASP A 130 -8.69 5.68 -21.13
N GLY A 131 -7.54 5.12 -21.53
CA GLY A 131 -6.40 5.84 -22.08
C GLY A 131 -5.47 6.49 -21.05
N ASN A 132 -5.70 6.26 -19.76
CA ASN A 132 -4.82 6.73 -18.69
C ASN A 132 -3.92 5.59 -18.16
N PRO A 133 -2.61 5.58 -18.46
CA PRO A 133 -1.68 4.57 -17.98
C PRO A 133 -1.31 4.75 -16.51
N LEU A 134 -1.62 5.90 -15.89
CA LEU A 134 -1.42 6.20 -14.48
C LEU A 134 -2.68 5.96 -13.63
N SER A 135 -3.67 5.22 -14.16
CA SER A 135 -4.83 4.82 -13.37
C SER A 135 -4.44 3.90 -12.22
N HIS A 136 -5.19 3.97 -11.12
CA HIS A 136 -5.04 3.07 -9.99
C HIS A 136 -5.16 1.58 -10.40
N ALA A 137 -5.88 1.28 -11.50
CA ALA A 137 -6.00 -0.06 -12.07
C ALA A 137 -4.78 -0.53 -12.89
N CYS A 138 -3.67 0.24 -12.90
CA CYS A 138 -2.47 -0.05 -13.70
C CYS A 138 -1.19 -0.19 -12.84
N VAL A 139 -1.30 -0.15 -11.53
CA VAL A 139 -0.15 0.06 -10.63
C VAL A 139 0.89 -1.07 -10.71
N PRO A 140 0.58 -2.36 -10.50
CA PRO A 140 1.56 -3.43 -10.68
C PRO A 140 2.13 -3.49 -12.11
N ARG A 141 1.32 -3.11 -13.11
CA ARG A 141 1.79 -3.00 -14.48
C ARG A 141 2.89 -1.94 -14.61
N ARG A 142 2.71 -0.76 -13.99
CA ARG A 142 3.73 0.30 -13.99
C ARG A 142 4.96 -0.10 -13.20
N MET A 143 4.82 -0.85 -12.11
CA MET A 143 5.93 -1.36 -11.34
C MET A 143 6.82 -2.31 -12.14
N LEU A 144 6.22 -3.17 -12.98
CA LEU A 144 6.91 -4.17 -13.80
C LEU A 144 7.49 -3.58 -15.10
N ASP A 145 6.70 -2.78 -15.81
CA ASP A 145 7.02 -2.35 -17.16
C ASP A 145 7.52 -0.89 -17.24
N GLY A 146 7.32 -0.11 -16.16
CA GLY A 146 7.57 1.33 -16.16
C GLY A 146 6.54 2.12 -16.98
N LEU A 147 6.83 3.41 -17.18
CA LEU A 147 6.14 4.27 -18.12
C LEU A 147 7.21 4.89 -19.02
N ASP A 148 7.03 4.79 -20.33
CA ASP A 148 7.95 5.34 -21.34
C ASP A 148 9.43 4.89 -21.23
N GLY A 149 9.67 3.77 -20.52
CA GLY A 149 10.99 3.16 -20.36
C GLY A 149 11.93 3.88 -19.39
N ASP A 150 11.45 4.85 -18.64
CA ASP A 150 12.29 5.79 -17.88
C ASP A 150 12.44 5.49 -16.39
N HIS A 151 11.78 4.44 -15.87
CA HIS A 151 11.79 4.17 -14.43
C HIS A 151 12.33 2.78 -14.08
N PRO A 152 12.96 2.65 -12.89
CA PRO A 152 13.38 1.35 -12.41
C PRO A 152 12.16 0.43 -12.30
N THR A 153 12.23 -0.71 -12.94
CA THR A 153 11.27 -1.77 -12.84
C THR A 153 11.64 -2.68 -11.69
N VAL A 154 10.66 -3.39 -11.15
CA VAL A 154 10.90 -4.46 -10.19
C VAL A 154 11.07 -5.79 -10.92
N ASP A 155 11.76 -6.73 -10.31
CA ASP A 155 11.97 -8.06 -10.92
C ASP A 155 10.70 -8.91 -10.86
N ARG A 156 9.85 -8.68 -9.85
CA ARG A 156 8.69 -9.52 -9.59
C ARG A 156 7.61 -8.83 -8.77
N VAL A 157 6.36 -9.18 -9.07
CA VAL A 157 5.17 -8.82 -8.26
C VAL A 157 4.48 -10.09 -7.77
N VAL A 158 4.06 -10.09 -6.49
CA VAL A 158 3.24 -11.14 -5.87
C VAL A 158 1.93 -10.51 -5.39
N ILE A 159 0.82 -10.86 -6.01
CA ILE A 159 -0.51 -10.32 -5.70
C ILE A 159 -1.28 -11.35 -4.86
N LEU A 160 -1.67 -10.97 -3.64
CA LEU A 160 -2.32 -11.84 -2.66
C LEU A 160 -3.78 -11.42 -2.48
N GLY A 161 -4.69 -12.31 -2.78
CA GLY A 161 -6.14 -12.08 -2.62
C GLY A 161 -6.87 -11.65 -3.90
N ALA A 162 -6.16 -11.49 -5.02
CA ALA A 162 -6.78 -11.08 -6.27
C ALA A 162 -7.78 -12.12 -6.78
N ARG A 163 -8.98 -11.63 -7.07
CA ARG A 163 -10.15 -12.44 -7.44
C ARG A 163 -10.93 -11.88 -8.61
N THR A 164 -10.56 -10.69 -9.10
CA THR A 164 -11.19 -10.04 -10.25
C THR A 164 -10.14 -9.42 -11.18
N GLY A 165 -10.54 -9.10 -12.40
CA GLY A 165 -9.70 -8.50 -13.43
C GLY A 165 -10.26 -8.76 -14.83
N SER A 166 -9.84 -7.98 -15.83
CA SER A 166 -10.17 -8.17 -17.24
C SER A 166 -9.43 -9.37 -17.84
N PRO A 167 -9.87 -9.90 -18.99
CA PRO A 167 -9.15 -10.99 -19.67
C PRO A 167 -7.67 -10.68 -19.93
N ALA A 168 -7.34 -9.43 -20.29
CA ALA A 168 -5.95 -9.01 -20.55
C ALA A 168 -5.09 -9.02 -19.27
N GLU A 169 -5.68 -8.72 -18.12
CA GLU A 169 -4.98 -8.81 -16.83
C GLU A 169 -4.73 -10.27 -16.42
N TRP A 170 -5.66 -11.16 -16.71
CA TRP A 170 -5.46 -12.60 -16.52
C TRP A 170 -4.31 -13.12 -17.38
N GLU A 171 -4.26 -12.73 -18.66
CA GLU A 171 -3.17 -13.10 -19.58
C GLU A 171 -1.82 -12.52 -19.12
N ARG A 172 -1.77 -11.24 -18.66
CA ARG A 172 -0.55 -10.63 -18.14
C ARG A 172 -0.07 -11.32 -16.86
N ALA A 173 -0.98 -11.80 -16.03
CA ALA A 173 -0.68 -12.52 -14.79
C ALA A 173 -0.06 -13.90 -15.01
N ASP A 174 -0.15 -14.49 -16.21
CA ASP A 174 0.51 -15.74 -16.55
C ASP A 174 2.02 -15.57 -16.83
N ALA A 175 2.53 -14.34 -16.88
CA ALA A 175 3.94 -14.08 -17.11
C ALA A 175 4.82 -14.44 -15.88
N PRO A 176 6.09 -14.84 -16.08
CA PRO A 176 6.95 -15.37 -15.02
C PRO A 176 7.33 -14.36 -13.92
N ASP A 177 7.16 -13.08 -14.18
CA ASP A 177 7.41 -11.96 -13.27
C ASP A 177 6.20 -11.64 -12.36
N VAL A 178 5.07 -12.33 -12.55
CA VAL A 178 3.87 -12.19 -11.73
C VAL A 178 3.54 -13.51 -11.03
N THR A 179 3.14 -13.41 -9.78
CA THR A 179 2.53 -14.52 -9.04
C THR A 179 1.23 -14.03 -8.43
N VAL A 180 0.14 -14.74 -8.68
CA VAL A 180 -1.15 -14.47 -8.04
C VAL A 180 -1.47 -15.58 -7.07
N VAL A 181 -1.76 -15.22 -5.82
CA VAL A 181 -2.21 -16.13 -4.76
C VAL A 181 -3.68 -15.84 -4.51
N PRO A 182 -4.60 -16.72 -4.91
CA PRO A 182 -6.03 -16.48 -4.72
C PRO A 182 -6.41 -16.50 -3.24
N PRO A 183 -7.55 -15.89 -2.84
CA PRO A 183 -7.92 -15.74 -1.43
C PRO A 183 -7.88 -17.04 -0.63
N GLY A 184 -8.35 -18.15 -1.21
CA GLY A 184 -8.38 -19.45 -0.54
C GLY A 184 -7.00 -20.09 -0.25
N GLU A 185 -5.93 -19.55 -0.82
CA GLU A 185 -4.56 -20.05 -0.65
C GLU A 185 -3.71 -19.13 0.24
N VAL A 186 -4.18 -17.89 0.52
CA VAL A 186 -3.41 -16.92 1.32
C VAL A 186 -3.16 -17.39 2.74
N ALA A 187 -4.11 -18.11 3.34
CA ALA A 187 -3.96 -18.62 4.71
C ALA A 187 -2.72 -19.52 4.89
N ASP A 188 -2.37 -20.30 3.88
CA ASP A 188 -1.25 -21.25 3.89
C ASP A 188 -0.04 -20.75 3.09
N TRP A 189 -0.12 -19.52 2.54
CA TRP A 189 0.98 -18.95 1.77
C TRP A 189 2.19 -18.64 2.66
N GLU A 190 3.35 -19.12 2.25
CA GLU A 190 4.63 -18.80 2.87
C GLU A 190 5.44 -17.89 1.94
N PRO A 191 6.02 -16.77 2.45
CA PRO A 191 6.79 -15.86 1.63
C PRO A 191 7.98 -16.53 0.98
N SER A 192 7.98 -16.64 -0.34
CA SER A 192 9.17 -17.01 -1.12
C SER A 192 9.72 -15.72 -1.75
N LEU A 193 10.16 -14.80 -0.89
CA LEU A 193 10.64 -13.48 -1.28
C LEU A 193 12.16 -13.47 -1.25
N SER A 194 12.78 -12.91 -2.28
CA SER A 194 14.22 -12.74 -2.38
C SER A 194 14.56 -11.25 -2.52
N GLY A 195 15.61 -10.83 -1.83
CA GLY A 195 16.06 -9.43 -1.88
C GLY A 195 15.19 -8.49 -1.04
N SER A 196 15.21 -7.21 -1.42
CA SER A 196 14.41 -6.17 -0.78
C SER A 196 12.95 -6.22 -1.26
N VAL A 197 12.02 -5.99 -0.35
CA VAL A 197 10.58 -6.07 -0.62
C VAL A 197 9.90 -4.73 -0.34
N TYR A 198 9.01 -4.31 -1.21
CA TYR A 198 7.99 -3.31 -0.90
C TYR A 198 6.67 -4.02 -0.67
N LEU A 199 5.93 -3.65 0.37
CA LEU A 199 4.62 -4.20 0.65
C LEU A 199 3.54 -3.13 0.46
N SER A 200 2.66 -3.33 -0.51
CA SER A 200 1.46 -2.52 -0.69
C SER A 200 0.24 -3.26 -0.16
N VAL A 201 -0.58 -2.56 0.62
CA VAL A 201 -1.84 -3.10 1.13
C VAL A 201 -2.98 -2.24 0.61
N ASP A 202 -3.61 -2.71 -0.47
CA ASP A 202 -4.93 -2.22 -0.83
C ASP A 202 -5.94 -2.78 0.16
N ILE A 203 -6.74 -1.89 0.76
CA ILE A 203 -7.68 -2.29 1.81
C ILE A 203 -8.83 -3.14 1.27
N ASP A 204 -9.10 -3.07 -0.04
CA ASP A 204 -10.13 -3.86 -0.68
C ASP A 204 -9.75 -5.34 -0.88
N GLY A 205 -8.47 -5.69 -0.68
CA GLY A 205 -8.04 -7.08 -0.51
C GLY A 205 -8.82 -7.80 0.58
N ALA A 206 -9.25 -7.08 1.62
CA ALA A 206 -10.19 -7.59 2.61
C ALA A 206 -11.55 -7.90 1.99
N ASP A 207 -12.29 -8.84 2.61
CA ASP A 207 -13.71 -9.01 2.30
C ASP A 207 -14.50 -7.77 2.77
N PRO A 208 -15.47 -7.27 1.97
CA PRO A 208 -16.30 -6.12 2.33
C PRO A 208 -17.04 -6.26 3.67
N ALA A 209 -17.19 -7.47 4.20
CA ALA A 209 -17.73 -7.69 5.53
C ALA A 209 -16.85 -7.11 6.65
N TYR A 210 -15.56 -6.91 6.37
CA TYR A 210 -14.58 -6.37 7.33
C TYR A 210 -14.12 -4.95 6.99
N ALA A 211 -13.97 -4.62 5.71
CA ALA A 211 -13.52 -3.31 5.25
C ALA A 211 -14.40 -2.80 4.10
N PRO A 212 -15.63 -2.34 4.38
CA PRO A 212 -16.52 -1.81 3.34
C PRO A 212 -16.13 -0.41 2.86
N GLY A 213 -15.22 0.29 3.57
CA GLY A 213 -14.78 1.65 3.27
C GLY A 213 -13.71 1.70 2.19
N THR A 214 -14.03 1.22 0.98
CA THR A 214 -13.19 1.29 -0.22
C THR A 214 -13.99 1.75 -1.43
N GLY A 215 -13.30 2.12 -2.52
CA GLY A 215 -13.92 2.58 -3.77
C GLY A 215 -14.53 1.45 -4.59
N THR A 216 -13.91 0.28 -4.58
CA THR A 216 -14.20 -0.87 -5.44
C THR A 216 -14.26 -2.16 -4.63
N MET A 217 -15.44 -2.44 -4.05
CA MET A 217 -15.62 -3.63 -3.21
C MET A 217 -15.77 -4.91 -4.03
N GLU A 218 -15.00 -5.94 -3.67
CA GLU A 218 -15.14 -7.29 -4.21
C GLU A 218 -15.40 -8.32 -3.09
N PRO A 219 -16.50 -9.07 -3.11
CA PRO A 219 -16.78 -10.14 -2.14
C PRO A 219 -15.80 -11.32 -2.22
N PHE A 220 -15.82 -12.17 -1.18
CA PHE A 220 -14.99 -13.37 -1.04
C PHE A 220 -13.50 -13.07 -0.85
N GLY A 221 -13.21 -11.98 -0.15
CA GLY A 221 -11.86 -11.48 0.15
C GLY A 221 -11.23 -12.09 1.39
N LEU A 222 -10.13 -11.47 1.77
CA LEU A 222 -9.33 -11.88 2.91
C LEU A 222 -9.97 -11.44 4.25
N THR A 223 -9.71 -12.22 5.28
CA THR A 223 -9.96 -11.80 6.64
C THR A 223 -8.85 -10.88 7.15
N PRO A 224 -9.11 -10.01 8.14
CA PRO A 224 -8.06 -9.22 8.80
C PRO A 224 -6.89 -10.05 9.36
N ARG A 225 -7.15 -11.30 9.76
CA ARG A 225 -6.10 -12.21 10.27
C ARG A 225 -5.15 -12.66 9.17
N GLU A 226 -5.66 -12.98 8.00
CA GLU A 226 -4.85 -13.36 6.84
C GLU A 226 -3.99 -12.19 6.40
N MET A 227 -4.56 -10.99 6.29
CA MET A 227 -3.81 -9.77 5.96
C MET A 227 -2.71 -9.48 7.00
N HIS A 228 -3.02 -9.56 8.28
CA HIS A 228 -2.07 -9.36 9.37
C HIS A 228 -0.95 -10.43 9.33
N ARG A 229 -1.28 -11.70 9.04
CA ARG A 229 -0.29 -12.77 8.90
C ARG A 229 0.66 -12.49 7.74
N VAL A 230 0.12 -12.09 6.58
CA VAL A 230 0.93 -11.71 5.41
C VAL A 230 1.88 -10.58 5.77
N GLY A 231 1.35 -9.49 6.33
CA GLY A 231 2.15 -8.33 6.71
C GLY A 231 3.32 -8.70 7.63
N ARG A 232 3.05 -9.43 8.70
CA ARG A 232 4.09 -9.85 9.65
C ARG A 232 5.12 -10.81 9.04
N ALA A 233 4.71 -11.67 8.11
CA ALA A 233 5.62 -12.58 7.44
C ALA A 233 6.56 -11.85 6.47
N VAL A 234 6.11 -10.75 5.88
CA VAL A 234 6.85 -9.96 4.88
C VAL A 234 7.66 -8.82 5.51
N ALA A 235 7.16 -8.23 6.60
CA ALA A 235 7.74 -7.04 7.25
C ALA A 235 9.27 -7.09 7.47
N PRO A 236 9.90 -8.22 7.89
CA PRO A 236 11.35 -8.26 8.09
C PRO A 236 12.20 -8.03 6.83
N HIS A 237 11.58 -8.08 5.65
CA HIS A 237 12.22 -7.89 4.36
C HIS A 237 11.88 -6.54 3.71
N CYS A 238 10.98 -5.77 4.35
CA CYS A 238 10.44 -4.55 3.76
C CYS A 238 11.44 -3.38 3.82
N VAL A 239 11.60 -2.73 2.66
CA VAL A 239 12.30 -1.45 2.50
C VAL A 239 11.34 -0.26 2.38
N GLY A 240 10.05 -0.52 2.32
CA GLY A 240 8.96 0.43 2.32
C GLY A 240 7.62 -0.29 2.37
N VAL A 241 6.59 0.39 2.82
CA VAL A 241 5.24 -0.15 2.99
C VAL A 241 4.21 0.94 2.79
N ASP A 242 3.04 0.56 2.28
CA ASP A 242 1.88 1.45 2.26
C ASP A 242 0.58 0.74 2.65
N ALA A 243 -0.44 1.57 2.92
CA ALA A 243 -1.84 1.17 2.94
C ALA A 243 -2.65 2.19 2.13
N VAL A 244 -3.40 1.69 1.16
CA VAL A 244 -4.09 2.49 0.14
C VAL A 244 -5.58 2.14 0.05
N GLU A 245 -6.32 2.91 -0.76
CA GLU A 245 -7.75 2.74 -1.08
C GLU A 245 -8.71 2.84 0.13
N VAL A 246 -8.25 3.37 1.26
CA VAL A 246 -9.13 3.66 2.40
C VAL A 246 -10.03 4.83 2.06
N ASN A 247 -11.32 4.53 1.89
CA ASN A 247 -12.37 5.51 1.55
C ASN A 247 -13.17 5.92 2.81
N ASP A 248 -13.89 7.04 2.72
CA ASP A 248 -14.69 7.58 3.83
C ASP A 248 -16.14 7.04 3.88
N ARG A 249 -16.42 5.92 3.20
CA ARG A 249 -17.76 5.37 2.98
C ARG A 249 -18.20 4.33 4.01
N ASP A 250 -17.50 4.22 5.12
CA ASP A 250 -17.86 3.35 6.25
C ASP A 250 -17.78 4.11 7.58
N ASP A 251 -18.09 3.43 8.67
CA ASP A 251 -17.99 3.97 10.03
C ASP A 251 -16.55 3.90 10.58
N GLY A 252 -15.54 3.60 9.73
CA GLY A 252 -14.11 3.56 10.05
C GLY A 252 -13.49 2.17 10.12
N GLN A 253 -14.20 1.13 9.70
CA GLN A 253 -13.70 -0.25 9.72
C GLN A 253 -12.45 -0.38 8.86
N ALA A 254 -12.48 0.12 7.61
CA ALA A 254 -11.34 0.10 6.71
C ALA A 254 -10.15 0.91 7.27
N ALA A 255 -10.40 2.11 7.79
CA ALA A 255 -9.37 2.96 8.38
C ALA A 255 -8.72 2.33 9.61
N ALA A 256 -9.52 1.72 10.50
CA ALA A 256 -9.01 1.02 11.67
C ALA A 256 -8.17 -0.21 11.28
N LEU A 257 -8.62 -0.98 10.28
CA LEU A 257 -7.86 -2.12 9.77
C LEU A 257 -6.54 -1.68 9.17
N ALA A 258 -6.53 -0.70 8.26
CA ALA A 258 -5.32 -0.16 7.64
C ALA A 258 -4.33 0.35 8.68
N GLY A 259 -4.79 1.14 9.66
CA GLY A 259 -3.94 1.64 10.74
C GLY A 259 -3.34 0.53 11.62
N LYS A 260 -4.08 -0.54 11.87
CA LYS A 260 -3.57 -1.72 12.62
C LYS A 260 -2.56 -2.51 11.80
N LEU A 261 -2.77 -2.67 10.51
CA LEU A 261 -1.81 -3.34 9.62
C LEU A 261 -0.51 -2.55 9.57
N LEU A 262 -0.56 -1.23 9.33
CA LEU A 262 0.63 -0.37 9.31
C LEU A 262 1.44 -0.41 10.62
N ARG A 263 0.78 -0.62 11.77
CA ARG A 263 1.47 -0.75 13.07
C ARG A 263 2.03 -2.14 13.34
N ALA A 264 1.65 -3.12 12.54
CA ALA A 264 2.09 -4.51 12.70
C ALA A 264 3.29 -4.86 11.79
N PHE A 265 3.57 -3.99 10.83
CA PHE A 265 4.72 -4.06 9.92
C PHE A 265 5.92 -3.34 10.51
#